data_9420bb9689dfaa48899db05ba79ed4ca
#
_entry.id   9420bb9689dfaa48899db05ba79ed4ca
#
_cell.length_a   1.000
_cell.length_b   1.000
_cell.length_c   1.000
_cell.angle_alpha   90.00
_cell.angle_beta   90.00
_cell.angle_gamma   90.00
#
_symmetry.space_group_name_H-M   'P 1'
#
loop_
_entity.id
_entity.type
_entity.pdbx_description
1 polymer ?
#
loop_
_entity_poly.entity_id
_entity_poly.type
_entity_poly.pdbx_seq_one_letter_code
_entity_poly.pdbx_strand_id
1 'polypeptide(L)'
;MKKSLIHSVLIIVAAASVAGLSSAADDTALLKDLTSVIMLLGLPCGQVVSARRQADNDHVALCKNGNRYRVFVNAEGRVVAQKQ
;
A
#
# COMPACT_ATOMS: atom_id res chain seq x y z
N MET A 1 -7.49 -3.20 54.32
CA MET A 1 -7.46 -3.19 53.77
C MET A 1 -7.09 -2.97 52.86
N LYS A 2 -6.90 -3.11 52.58
CA LYS A 2 -6.67 -2.95 51.78
C LYS A 2 -6.35 -2.84 50.74
N LYS A 3 -6.23 -2.91 50.36
CA LYS A 3 -6.00 -2.79 49.49
C LYS A 3 -5.66 -2.62 48.46
N SER A 4 -5.58 -2.66 48.14
CA SER A 4 -5.35 -2.46 47.25
C SER A 4 -5.12 -2.36 46.25
N LEU A 5 -5.05 -2.41 46.03
CA LEU A 5 -4.92 -2.26 45.18
C LEU A 5 -4.55 -2.20 44.14
N ILE A 6 -4.46 -2.16 43.77
CA ILE A 6 -4.22 -2.09 42.96
C ILE A 6 -3.99 -1.95 41.92
N HIS A 7 -4.01 -1.97 41.65
CA HIS A 7 -3.93 -1.87 40.75
C HIS A 7 -3.55 -1.71 39.69
N SER A 8 -3.40 -1.69 39.47
CA SER A 8 -3.10 -1.47 38.67
C SER A 8 -2.88 -1.42 37.66
N VAL A 9 -2.77 -1.40 37.23
CA VAL A 9 -2.58 -1.31 36.31
C VAL A 9 -2.39 -1.16 35.24
N LEU A 10 -2.36 -1.21 34.75
CA LEU A 10 -2.26 -1.07 33.85
C LEU A 10 -1.99 -0.92 32.80
N ILE A 11 -1.86 -0.91 32.31
CA ILE A 11 -1.66 -0.71 31.48
C ILE A 11 -1.46 -0.58 30.44
N ILE A 12 -1.36 -0.63 29.90
CA ILE A 12 -1.20 -0.51 29.01
C ILE A 12 -1.00 -0.32 28.01
N VAL A 13 -0.91 -0.34 27.54
CA VAL A 13 -0.77 -0.12 26.65
C VAL A 13 -0.60 0.03 25.60
N ALA A 14 -0.49 -0.07 25.23
CA ALA A 14 -0.33 0.04 24.30
C ALA A 14 -0.16 0.32 23.26
N ALA A 15 -0.05 0.31 22.96
CA ALA A 15 0.05 0.57 22.05
C ALA A 15 0.27 0.69 21.02
N ALA A 16 0.43 0.61 20.72
CA ALA A 16 0.60 0.76 19.81
C ALA A 16 0.67 0.86 18.79
N SER A 17 0.74 0.84 18.49
CA SER A 17 0.77 0.94 17.59
C SER A 17 0.82 1.17 16.57
N VAL A 18 0.78 1.20 16.25
CA VAL A 18 0.73 1.43 15.36
C VAL A 18 1.06 1.71 14.37
N ALA A 19 1.22 1.76 14.23
CA ALA A 19 1.60 2.11 13.45
C ALA A 19 1.70 1.89 12.32
N GLY A 20 1.85 1.72 11.89
CA GLY A 20 2.03 1.47 10.88
C GLY A 20 1.70 1.83 9.86
N LEU A 21 1.54 1.97 9.81
CA LEU A 21 1.17 2.11 9.01
C LEU A 21 1.34 2.68 7.97
N SER A 22 1.30 2.76 7.76
CA SER A 22 1.22 3.46 7.04
C SER A 22 1.92 3.79 5.94
N SER A 23 2.63 3.89 5.73
CA SER A 23 3.40 4.25 4.71
C SER A 23 3.52 3.31 3.65
N ALA A 24 2.55 2.56 3.47
CA ALA A 24 2.54 1.59 2.44
C ALA A 24 2.75 2.16 1.08
N ALA A 25 2.46 3.44 0.89
CA ALA A 25 2.60 4.07 -0.41
C ALA A 25 4.02 4.07 -0.91
N ASP A 26 4.99 4.00 0.00
CA ASP A 26 6.39 4.03 -0.38
C ASP A 26 7.06 2.67 -0.25
N ASP A 27 6.29 1.62 -0.15
CA ASP A 27 6.81 0.28 -0.06
C ASP A 27 7.58 -0.07 -1.33
N THR A 28 8.88 -0.27 -1.21
CA THR A 28 9.75 -0.58 -2.33
C THR A 28 9.31 -1.84 -3.07
N ALA A 29 8.89 -2.86 -2.34
CA ALA A 29 8.44 -4.09 -2.96
C ALA A 29 7.19 -3.85 -3.81
N LEU A 30 6.25 -3.05 -3.32
CA LEU A 30 5.06 -2.71 -4.08
C LEU A 30 5.41 -1.93 -5.34
N LEU A 31 6.32 -0.96 -5.24
CA LEU A 31 6.72 -0.17 -6.40
C LEU A 31 7.36 -1.05 -7.46
N LYS A 32 8.19 -2.02 -7.06
CA LYS A 32 8.80 -2.94 -7.99
C LYS A 32 7.76 -3.84 -8.65
N ASP A 33 6.82 -4.33 -7.88
CA ASP A 33 5.76 -5.19 -8.42
C ASP A 33 4.92 -4.43 -9.44
N LEU A 34 4.54 -3.21 -9.13
CA LEU A 34 3.74 -2.40 -10.05
C LEU A 34 4.53 -2.08 -11.31
N THR A 35 5.83 -1.80 -11.17
CA THR A 35 6.69 -1.57 -12.31
C THR A 35 6.67 -2.79 -13.24
N SER A 36 6.84 -3.97 -12.67
CA SER A 36 6.86 -5.22 -13.44
C SER A 36 5.53 -5.45 -14.15
N VAL A 37 4.43 -5.24 -13.46
CA VAL A 37 3.10 -5.42 -14.05
C VAL A 37 2.92 -4.49 -15.23
N ILE A 38 3.21 -3.21 -15.08
CA ILE A 38 3.01 -2.23 -16.14
C ILE A 38 3.91 -2.56 -17.33
N MET A 39 5.14 -2.98 -17.08
CA MET A 39 6.05 -3.38 -18.14
C MET A 39 5.56 -4.60 -18.88
N LEU A 40 5.08 -5.61 -18.15
CA LEU A 40 4.57 -6.82 -18.76
C LEU A 40 3.34 -6.55 -19.63
N LEU A 41 2.58 -5.53 -19.27
CA LEU A 41 1.42 -5.11 -20.07
C LEU A 41 1.83 -4.25 -21.26
N GLY A 42 3.12 -3.97 -21.41
CA GLY A 42 3.61 -3.22 -22.55
C GLY A 42 3.35 -1.73 -22.48
N LEU A 43 3.14 -1.19 -21.30
CA LEU A 43 2.81 0.22 -21.15
C LEU A 43 4.05 1.03 -20.80
N PRO A 44 4.19 2.23 -21.38
CA PRO A 44 5.34 3.07 -21.09
C PRO A 44 5.25 3.65 -19.67
N CYS A 45 6.29 3.46 -18.90
CA CYS A 45 6.34 3.93 -17.53
C CYS A 45 7.75 4.31 -17.11
N GLY A 46 8.71 3.49 -17.47
CA GLY A 46 10.07 3.59 -17.01
C GLY A 46 10.21 2.90 -15.66
N GLN A 47 9.52 3.40 -14.66
CA GLN A 47 9.60 2.86 -13.32
C GLN A 47 8.50 3.52 -12.49
N VAL A 48 7.85 2.76 -11.63
CA VAL A 48 6.89 3.33 -10.70
C VAL A 48 7.67 3.98 -9.56
N VAL A 49 7.44 5.26 -9.35
CA VAL A 49 8.15 6.02 -8.32
C VAL A 49 7.29 6.25 -7.08
N SER A 50 5.99 6.16 -7.21
CA SER A 50 5.10 6.19 -6.05
C SER A 50 3.80 5.49 -6.42
N ALA A 51 3.08 5.06 -5.39
CA ALA A 51 1.82 4.37 -5.60
C ALA A 51 0.90 4.68 -4.44
N ARG A 52 -0.40 4.72 -4.72
CA ARG A 52 -1.41 4.93 -3.72
C ARG A 52 -2.44 3.83 -3.84
N ARG A 53 -2.71 3.19 -2.74
CA ARG A 53 -3.72 2.15 -2.68
C ARG A 53 -5.10 2.78 -2.57
N GLN A 54 -5.99 2.38 -3.43
CA GLN A 54 -7.38 2.85 -3.39
C GLN A 54 -8.29 1.84 -2.73
N ALA A 55 -8.00 0.57 -2.94
CA ALA A 55 -8.77 -0.53 -2.40
C ALA A 55 -7.89 -1.77 -2.47
N ASP A 56 -8.39 -2.91 -2.04
CA ASP A 56 -7.65 -4.15 -2.16
C ASP A 56 -7.37 -4.43 -3.63
N ASN A 57 -6.10 -4.72 -3.94
CA ASN A 57 -5.69 -5.01 -5.30
C ASN A 57 -6.04 -3.91 -6.29
N ASP A 58 -5.98 -2.66 -5.84
CA ASP A 58 -6.33 -1.51 -6.66
C ASP A 58 -5.43 -0.34 -6.26
N HIS A 59 -4.52 0.02 -7.14
CA HIS A 59 -3.52 1.06 -6.88
C HIS A 59 -3.47 2.06 -8.02
N VAL A 60 -3.10 3.29 -7.69
CA VAL A 60 -2.73 4.28 -8.70
C VAL A 60 -1.22 4.43 -8.63
N ALA A 61 -0.57 4.12 -9.72
CA ALA A 61 0.88 4.15 -9.84
C ALA A 61 1.31 5.40 -10.61
N LEU A 62 2.29 6.12 -10.09
CA LEU A 62 2.91 7.23 -10.78
C LEU A 62 4.23 6.77 -11.33
N CYS A 63 4.42 6.95 -12.61
CA CYS A 63 5.62 6.53 -13.33
C CYS A 63 6.65 7.64 -13.41
N LYS A 64 7.90 7.24 -13.56
CA LYS A 64 9.01 8.18 -13.70
C LYS A 64 8.81 9.10 -14.90
N ASN A 65 8.19 8.59 -15.96
CA ASN A 65 7.93 9.39 -17.17
C ASN A 65 6.73 10.32 -17.02
N GLY A 66 6.07 10.36 -15.87
CA GLY A 66 4.92 11.23 -15.62
C GLY A 66 3.58 10.57 -15.85
N ASN A 67 3.53 9.40 -16.46
CA ASN A 67 2.27 8.70 -16.66
C ASN A 67 1.76 8.16 -15.36
N ARG A 68 0.43 8.07 -15.27
CA ARG A 68 -0.24 7.43 -14.14
C ARG A 68 -1.09 6.30 -14.66
N TYR A 69 -1.11 5.22 -13.91
CA TYR A 69 -1.94 4.07 -14.25
C TYR A 69 -2.68 3.60 -13.02
N ARG A 70 -3.94 3.30 -13.21
CA ARG A 70 -4.68 2.54 -12.22
C ARG A 70 -4.42 1.07 -12.50
N VAL A 71 -3.86 0.38 -11.54
CA VAL A 71 -3.53 -1.05 -11.66
C VAL A 71 -4.44 -1.80 -10.69
N PHE A 72 -5.25 -2.69 -11.22
CA PHE A 72 -6.24 -3.37 -10.40
C PHE A 72 -6.54 -4.76 -10.97
N VAL A 73 -7.26 -5.54 -10.19
CA VAL A 73 -7.71 -6.86 -10.63
C VAL A 73 -9.17 -6.73 -11.04
N ASN A 74 -9.47 -7.13 -12.28
CA ASN A 74 -10.83 -7.02 -12.79
C ASN A 74 -11.70 -8.20 -12.37
N ALA A 75 -12.96 -8.22 -12.84
CA ALA A 75 -13.90 -9.23 -12.44
C ALA A 75 -13.49 -10.64 -12.86
N GLU A 76 -12.68 -10.77 -13.91
CA GLU A 76 -12.17 -12.05 -14.37
C GLU A 76 -10.91 -12.50 -13.63
N GLY A 77 -10.47 -11.74 -12.65
CA GLY A 77 -9.27 -12.08 -11.90
C GLY A 77 -7.98 -11.70 -12.60
N ARG A 78 -8.03 -10.86 -13.59
CA ARG A 78 -6.84 -10.42 -14.33
C ARG A 78 -6.37 -9.08 -13.84
N VAL A 79 -5.06 -8.91 -13.86
CA VAL A 79 -4.46 -7.62 -13.55
C VAL A 79 -4.53 -6.74 -14.79
N VAL A 80 -5.10 -5.56 -14.63
CA VAL A 80 -5.22 -4.59 -15.72
C VAL A 80 -4.64 -3.26 -15.27
N ALA A 81 -4.17 -2.47 -16.23
CA ALA A 81 -3.70 -1.12 -15.97
C ALA A 81 -4.39 -0.19 -16.95
N GLN A 82 -4.94 0.89 -16.40
CA GLN A 82 -5.63 1.91 -17.20
C GLN A 82 -4.92 3.23 -16.99
N LYS A 83 -4.56 3.86 -18.09
CA LYS A 83 -3.92 5.17 -18.02
C LYS A 83 -4.90 6.20 -17.48
N GLN A 84 -4.43 6.99 -16.56
CA GLN A 84 -5.24 8.02 -15.91
C GLN A 84 -5.03 9.39 -16.54
#